data_118302e972edc22ef8aa0adca827f96a
#
_entry.id   118302e972edc22ef8aa0adca827f96a
#
_cell.length_a   1.000
_cell.length_b   1.000
_cell.length_c   1.000
_cell.angle_alpha   90.00
_cell.angle_beta   90.00
_cell.angle_gamma   90.00
#
_symmetry.space_group_name_H-M   'P 1'
#
loop_
_entity.id
_entity.type
_entity.pdbx_description
1 polymer ?
#
loop_
_entity_poly.entity_id
_entity_poly.type
_entity_poly.pdbx_seq_one_letter_code
_entity_poly.pdbx_strand_id
1 'polypeptide(L)'
;MIVDSNIKKFSKVSFMKRVFSYIVPILCIIGFIFLGSVIIKYNSKPEEKKRAFNTLAVLADYAVLDDIQLEVKTQGEARPQTEIDLVPEVGGKIVFVSPNFIEGGIIKKGEVLLRIEDSDYKVSVIRAQAQVAQAEQSLIREKAEGEIAKKDYLELGRGEPSPLALRLPQQAQALASLQAAEAELASANLQLKRTEVRSPFTGRVKTKNSDIGQFVSPGRSLGRIFSTSIVEVRLPLSDRDLSKMDLPVAYVAKNRASAIDVKLSAIIGGKRRYWSGKIMRTASTYDTQTRALFAIAEVVDPYGLGASENGYPLAPGLFVDAEIAGKVYQEVIVLPRDGLRPDNEVYIVNNKGKTDIRKVDVLDSDSERAVLLGGVDEGELVVLSPMERSRVSMTLRALDVNNPDNILVDPPKPDWMKKLEANKEDKSKETKSKKKNKKKS
;
A
#
# COMPACT_ATOMS: atom_id res chain seq x y z
N MET A 1 66.32 -98.44 71.36
CA MET A 1 65.63 -98.37 72.59
C MET A 1 64.79 -97.16 72.61
N ILE A 2 63.51 -97.36 72.89
CA ILE A 2 62.50 -96.44 73.14
C ILE A 2 61.58 -96.18 71.91
N VAL A 3 60.48 -96.87 72.00
CA VAL A 3 59.32 -96.92 71.14
C VAL A 3 58.17 -96.29 71.87
N ASP A 4 57.17 -95.76 71.08
CA ASP A 4 55.77 -95.47 71.40
C ASP A 4 55.37 -94.30 72.26
N SER A 5 54.83 -93.27 71.54
CA SER A 5 53.61 -92.61 71.95
C SER A 5 53.04 -91.59 70.90
N ASN A 6 52.39 -92.09 69.85
CA ASN A 6 51.75 -91.18 68.94
C ASN A 6 50.56 -91.77 68.13
N ILE A 7 49.59 -92.36 68.79
CA ILE A 7 48.41 -92.97 68.14
C ILE A 7 47.08 -92.54 68.83
N LYS A 8 46.79 -91.26 69.14
CA LYS A 8 45.47 -90.86 69.57
C LYS A 8 45.00 -89.45 69.24
N LYS A 9 45.60 -88.81 68.16
CA LYS A 9 45.16 -87.47 67.79
C LYS A 9 44.52 -87.35 66.41
N PHE A 10 44.33 -88.37 65.59
CA PHE A 10 43.87 -88.32 64.20
C PHE A 10 42.39 -88.57 63.94
N SER A 11 41.50 -88.82 64.89
CA SER A 11 40.10 -89.17 64.62
C SER A 11 39.09 -88.00 64.82
N LYS A 12 39.43 -86.90 65.50
CA LYS A 12 38.52 -85.81 65.73
C LYS A 12 38.53 -84.69 64.61
N VAL A 13 39.63 -84.55 63.85
CA VAL A 13 39.75 -83.53 62.82
C VAL A 13 39.04 -83.95 61.51
N SER A 14 38.87 -85.21 61.21
CA SER A 14 38.21 -85.71 60.01
C SER A 14 36.67 -85.54 60.06
N PHE A 15 36.05 -85.67 61.22
CA PHE A 15 34.59 -85.57 61.39
C PHE A 15 34.15 -84.08 61.29
N MET A 16 34.89 -83.17 61.88
CA MET A 16 34.60 -81.74 61.82
C MET A 16 34.74 -81.14 60.40
N LYS A 17 35.70 -81.63 59.61
CA LYS A 17 35.85 -81.22 58.19
C LYS A 17 34.69 -81.70 57.32
N ARG A 18 34.16 -82.90 57.58
CA ARG A 18 32.98 -83.38 56.78
C ARG A 18 31.70 -82.65 57.15
N VAL A 19 31.47 -82.33 58.40
CA VAL A 19 30.29 -81.54 58.84
C VAL A 19 30.36 -80.11 58.29
N PHE A 20 31.56 -79.52 58.30
CA PHE A 20 31.73 -78.15 57.71
C PHE A 20 31.58 -78.14 56.18
N SER A 21 31.96 -79.23 55.47
CA SER A 21 31.77 -79.39 54.03
C SER A 21 30.33 -79.42 53.54
N TYR A 22 29.36 -79.84 54.44
CA TYR A 22 27.91 -79.82 54.06
C TYR A 22 27.17 -78.63 54.64
N ILE A 23 27.60 -78.03 55.73
CA ILE A 23 26.94 -76.90 56.36
C ILE A 23 27.22 -75.60 55.57
N VAL A 24 28.43 -75.42 55.02
CA VAL A 24 28.77 -74.23 54.25
C VAL A 24 27.97 -74.10 53.03
N PRO A 25 27.76 -75.11 52.13
CA PRO A 25 26.93 -74.93 50.93
C PRO A 25 25.45 -74.72 51.27
N ILE A 26 24.92 -75.35 52.38
CA ILE A 26 23.56 -75.11 52.83
C ILE A 26 23.36 -73.65 53.30
N LEU A 27 24.33 -73.10 54.05
CA LEU A 27 24.33 -71.71 54.49
C LEU A 27 24.45 -70.75 53.35
N CYS A 28 25.24 -71.09 52.32
CA CYS A 28 25.32 -70.33 51.08
C CYS A 28 24.01 -70.30 50.27
N ILE A 29 23.29 -71.46 50.21
CA ILE A 29 22.00 -71.56 49.53
C ILE A 29 20.96 -70.78 50.30
N ILE A 30 20.92 -70.83 51.61
CA ILE A 30 20.02 -70.05 52.47
C ILE A 30 20.36 -68.52 52.29
N GLY A 31 21.65 -68.18 52.27
CA GLY A 31 22.11 -66.84 52.03
C GLY A 31 21.69 -66.29 50.64
N PHE A 32 21.81 -67.15 49.58
CA PHE A 32 21.33 -66.82 48.26
C PHE A 32 19.82 -66.65 48.16
N ILE A 33 19.06 -67.54 48.85
CA ILE A 33 17.60 -67.40 48.90
C ILE A 33 17.18 -66.18 49.70
N PHE A 34 17.90 -65.87 50.78
CA PHE A 34 17.65 -64.63 51.54
C PHE A 34 18.03 -63.38 50.74
N LEU A 35 19.19 -63.41 50.10
CA LEU A 35 19.61 -62.31 49.19
C LEU A 35 18.64 -62.16 48.04
N GLY A 36 18.20 -63.22 47.39
CA GLY A 36 17.16 -63.22 46.34
C GLY A 36 15.84 -62.66 46.82
N SER A 37 15.40 -63.02 48.06
CA SER A 37 14.18 -62.47 48.63
C SER A 37 14.28 -61.02 49.05
N VAL A 38 15.47 -60.54 49.45
CA VAL A 38 15.78 -59.11 49.66
C VAL A 38 15.80 -58.33 48.35
N ILE A 39 16.41 -58.89 47.30
CA ILE A 39 16.44 -58.25 45.96
C ILE A 39 15.03 -58.19 45.38
N ILE A 40 14.20 -59.23 45.56
CA ILE A 40 12.81 -59.18 45.07
C ILE A 40 11.98 -58.17 45.89
N LYS A 41 12.28 -58.00 47.18
CA LYS A 41 11.59 -57.05 48.06
C LYS A 41 12.06 -55.60 47.82
N TYR A 42 13.32 -55.43 47.44
CA TYR A 42 13.86 -54.11 47.03
C TYR A 42 13.61 -53.77 45.58
N ASN A 43 13.38 -54.76 44.69
CA ASN A 43 12.95 -54.55 43.35
C ASN A 43 11.44 -54.27 43.34
N SER A 44 11.06 -53.20 44.03
CA SER A 44 9.73 -52.63 43.92
C SER A 44 9.43 -52.46 42.44
N LYS A 45 8.33 -53.00 41.96
CA LYS A 45 7.80 -52.84 40.62
C LYS A 45 8.08 -51.41 40.18
N PRO A 46 8.69 -51.17 38.97
CA PRO A 46 8.84 -49.84 38.49
C PRO A 46 7.43 -49.23 38.54
N GLU A 47 7.28 -48.11 39.26
CA GLU A 47 6.03 -47.34 39.20
C GLU A 47 5.83 -47.10 37.72
N GLU A 48 4.77 -47.64 37.14
CA GLU A 48 4.29 -47.21 35.84
C GLU A 48 4.22 -45.70 35.93
N LYS A 49 5.17 -45.02 35.29
CA LYS A 49 5.14 -43.55 35.16
C LYS A 49 3.79 -43.25 34.58
N LYS A 50 2.85 -42.88 35.44
CA LYS A 50 1.52 -42.45 35.05
C LYS A 50 1.74 -41.43 33.96
N ARG A 51 1.39 -41.77 32.72
CA ARG A 51 1.46 -40.83 31.60
C ARG A 51 0.67 -39.62 32.05
N ALA A 52 1.37 -38.53 32.33
CA ALA A 52 0.69 -37.28 32.64
C ALA A 52 -0.16 -36.94 31.41
N PHE A 53 -1.43 -36.72 31.64
CA PHE A 53 -2.31 -36.25 30.59
C PHE A 53 -1.89 -34.79 30.31
N ASN A 54 -0.89 -34.64 29.47
CA ASN A 54 -0.42 -33.33 29.05
C ASN A 54 -1.35 -32.80 27.96
N THR A 55 -2.35 -32.05 28.36
CA THR A 55 -3.05 -31.15 27.43
C THR A 55 -2.17 -29.97 27.17
N LEU A 56 -1.91 -29.67 25.88
CA LEU A 56 -1.22 -28.47 25.50
C LEU A 56 -2.24 -27.31 25.48
N ALA A 57 -2.00 -26.30 26.30
CA ALA A 57 -2.80 -25.07 26.26
C ALA A 57 -2.41 -24.21 25.03
N VAL A 58 -3.38 -23.82 24.27
CA VAL A 58 -3.22 -22.99 23.07
C VAL A 58 -4.23 -21.85 23.08
N LEU A 59 -3.84 -20.70 22.58
CA LEU A 59 -4.76 -19.60 22.30
C LEU A 59 -5.51 -19.93 21.03
N ALA A 60 -6.81 -19.69 21.01
CA ALA A 60 -7.67 -19.92 19.88
C ALA A 60 -8.74 -18.84 19.80
N ASP A 61 -9.29 -18.65 18.62
CA ASP A 61 -10.38 -17.74 18.34
C ASP A 61 -11.36 -18.35 17.35
N TYR A 62 -12.58 -17.86 17.37
CA TYR A 62 -13.60 -18.31 16.44
C TYR A 62 -13.43 -17.70 15.06
N ALA A 63 -13.64 -18.48 14.02
CA ALA A 63 -13.76 -18.00 12.67
C ALA A 63 -15.05 -17.17 12.56
N VAL A 64 -14.92 -15.93 12.11
CA VAL A 64 -16.04 -14.99 11.99
C VAL A 64 -16.30 -14.71 10.51
N LEU A 65 -17.58 -14.71 10.14
CA LEU A 65 -18.06 -14.28 8.83
C LEU A 65 -18.19 -12.76 8.86
N ASP A 66 -17.57 -12.07 7.90
CA ASP A 66 -17.61 -10.61 7.84
C ASP A 66 -17.58 -10.12 6.38
N ASP A 67 -18.09 -8.92 6.15
CA ASP A 67 -17.99 -8.21 4.88
C ASP A 67 -16.71 -7.38 4.87
N ILE A 68 -15.79 -7.72 3.98
CA ILE A 68 -14.47 -7.10 3.94
C ILE A 68 -14.27 -6.33 2.65
N GLN A 69 -13.89 -5.07 2.78
CA GLN A 69 -13.30 -4.32 1.68
C GLN A 69 -11.78 -4.54 1.70
N LEU A 70 -11.24 -5.08 0.61
CA LEU A 70 -9.80 -5.19 0.46
C LEU A 70 -9.17 -3.81 0.33
N GLU A 71 -7.92 -3.70 0.77
CA GLU A 71 -7.13 -2.48 0.64
C GLU A 71 -5.83 -2.79 -0.09
N VAL A 72 -5.45 -1.87 -0.98
CA VAL A 72 -4.15 -1.90 -1.63
C VAL A 72 -3.30 -0.77 -1.07
N LYS A 73 -2.17 -1.14 -0.49
CA LYS A 73 -1.19 -0.20 0.07
C LYS A 73 -0.02 -0.06 -0.90
N THR A 74 0.23 1.16 -1.32
CA THR A 74 1.33 1.52 -2.22
C THR A 74 1.86 2.90 -1.85
N GLN A 75 2.86 3.39 -2.55
CA GLN A 75 3.43 4.71 -2.32
C GLN A 75 3.79 5.39 -3.63
N GLY A 76 3.77 6.71 -3.64
CA GLY A 76 4.09 7.48 -4.83
C GLY A 76 4.53 8.90 -4.53
N GLU A 77 5.08 9.55 -5.55
CA GLU A 77 5.47 10.95 -5.51
C GLU A 77 4.33 11.83 -6.00
N ALA A 78 4.03 12.86 -5.24
CA ALA A 78 3.10 13.90 -5.63
C ALA A 78 3.74 14.82 -6.68
N ARG A 79 3.06 15.02 -7.82
CA ARG A 79 3.50 15.86 -8.92
C ARG A 79 2.38 16.79 -9.35
N PRO A 80 2.67 18.01 -9.81
CA PRO A 80 1.63 18.87 -10.36
C PRO A 80 1.14 18.27 -11.69
N GLN A 81 -0.17 18.35 -11.94
CA GLN A 81 -0.71 17.91 -13.22
C GLN A 81 -0.13 18.72 -14.41
N THR A 82 0.10 20.01 -14.19
CA THR A 82 0.65 20.92 -15.21
C THR A 82 1.85 21.63 -14.64
N GLU A 83 3.00 21.43 -15.26
CA GLU A 83 4.26 22.14 -15.01
C GLU A 83 4.85 22.54 -16.34
N ILE A 84 5.25 23.81 -16.50
CA ILE A 84 5.82 24.33 -17.75
C ILE A 84 7.04 25.18 -17.49
N ASP A 85 7.95 25.18 -18.47
CA ASP A 85 9.00 26.17 -18.57
C ASP A 85 8.42 27.44 -19.23
N LEU A 86 8.60 28.55 -18.53
CA LEU A 86 8.20 29.86 -19.05
C LEU A 86 9.29 30.34 -20.03
N VAL A 87 8.94 30.43 -21.29
CA VAL A 87 9.86 30.83 -22.34
C VAL A 87 9.34 32.09 -23.09
N PRO A 88 10.20 33.07 -23.43
CA PRO A 88 9.79 34.22 -24.24
C PRO A 88 9.64 33.80 -25.70
N GLU A 89 8.67 34.40 -26.38
CA GLU A 89 8.46 34.20 -27.81
C GLU A 89 9.19 35.26 -28.66
N VAL A 90 9.62 36.36 -28.02
CA VAL A 90 10.35 37.48 -28.63
C VAL A 90 11.59 37.79 -27.79
N GLY A 91 12.60 38.39 -28.44
CA GLY A 91 13.85 38.78 -27.78
C GLY A 91 13.85 40.22 -27.30
N GLY A 92 14.69 40.53 -26.33
CA GLY A 92 14.90 41.86 -25.82
C GLY A 92 15.36 41.91 -24.39
N LYS A 93 15.52 43.11 -23.83
CA LYS A 93 15.92 43.29 -22.42
C LYS A 93 14.70 43.25 -21.54
N ILE A 94 14.79 42.55 -20.38
CA ILE A 94 13.74 42.55 -19.35
C ILE A 94 13.71 43.90 -18.66
N VAL A 95 12.58 44.60 -18.73
CA VAL A 95 12.35 45.92 -18.09
C VAL A 95 11.46 45.85 -16.85
N PHE A 96 10.73 44.74 -16.70
CA PHE A 96 9.87 44.52 -15.54
C PHE A 96 9.83 43.04 -15.18
N VAL A 97 9.85 42.76 -13.87
CA VAL A 97 9.62 41.43 -13.27
C VAL A 97 8.59 41.61 -12.17
N SER A 98 7.53 40.82 -12.20
CA SER A 98 6.49 40.81 -11.16
C SER A 98 7.09 40.46 -9.78
N PRO A 99 6.72 41.19 -8.72
CA PRO A 99 7.09 40.83 -7.35
C PRO A 99 6.68 39.41 -6.96
N ASN A 100 5.63 38.86 -7.59
CA ASN A 100 5.14 37.50 -7.37
C ASN A 100 5.98 36.45 -8.10
N PHE A 101 6.81 36.87 -9.07
CA PHE A 101 7.69 35.95 -9.82
C PHE A 101 9.00 35.70 -9.05
N ILE A 102 8.84 35.08 -7.88
CA ILE A 102 9.92 34.61 -7.01
C ILE A 102 9.65 33.13 -6.69
N GLU A 103 10.67 32.38 -6.31
CA GLU A 103 10.51 30.96 -5.93
C GLU A 103 9.48 30.81 -4.79
N GLY A 104 8.51 29.90 -4.99
CA GLY A 104 7.37 29.71 -4.07
C GLY A 104 6.27 30.77 -4.20
N GLY A 105 6.46 31.85 -4.99
CA GLY A 105 5.49 32.92 -5.18
C GLY A 105 4.20 32.43 -5.84
N ILE A 106 3.08 33.05 -5.50
CA ILE A 106 1.74 32.74 -6.01
C ILE A 106 1.47 33.62 -7.22
N ILE A 107 1.10 33.02 -8.34
CA ILE A 107 0.79 33.70 -9.60
C ILE A 107 -0.65 33.39 -10.02
N LYS A 108 -1.31 34.38 -10.65
CA LYS A 108 -2.67 34.25 -11.16
C LYS A 108 -2.69 34.10 -12.68
N LYS A 109 -3.69 33.40 -13.19
CA LYS A 109 -3.91 33.28 -14.63
C LYS A 109 -4.02 34.67 -15.28
N GLY A 110 -3.25 34.90 -16.37
CA GLY A 110 -3.19 36.17 -17.10
C GLY A 110 -2.30 37.25 -16.47
N GLU A 111 -1.75 37.04 -15.27
CA GLU A 111 -0.81 37.97 -14.64
C GLU A 111 0.45 38.13 -15.47
N VAL A 112 0.90 39.39 -15.66
CA VAL A 112 2.18 39.69 -16.31
C VAL A 112 3.31 39.34 -15.36
N LEU A 113 4.08 38.33 -15.67
CA LEU A 113 5.22 37.90 -14.87
C LEU A 113 6.50 38.66 -15.21
N LEU A 114 6.73 38.88 -16.50
CA LEU A 114 7.86 39.65 -17.01
C LEU A 114 7.40 40.52 -18.20
N ARG A 115 8.09 41.64 -18.42
CA ARG A 115 7.94 42.49 -19.62
C ARG A 115 9.29 42.68 -20.26
N ILE A 116 9.35 42.40 -21.54
CA ILE A 116 10.48 42.68 -22.43
C ILE A 116 10.31 44.09 -22.95
N GLU A 117 11.41 44.79 -23.19
CA GLU A 117 11.42 46.13 -23.78
C GLU A 117 10.64 46.15 -25.08
N ASP A 118 9.61 47.00 -25.15
CA ASP A 118 8.62 46.99 -26.23
C ASP A 118 8.79 48.13 -27.26
N SER A 119 9.83 49.00 -27.06
CA SER A 119 10.04 50.21 -27.88
C SER A 119 10.12 49.91 -29.38
N ASP A 120 10.95 48.94 -29.76
CA ASP A 120 11.13 48.57 -31.18
C ASP A 120 9.89 47.91 -31.78
N TYR A 121 9.18 47.14 -30.97
CA TYR A 121 7.90 46.49 -31.36
C TYR A 121 6.80 47.51 -31.57
N LYS A 122 6.71 48.58 -30.76
CA LYS A 122 5.79 49.70 -30.94
C LYS A 122 6.08 50.46 -32.22
N VAL A 123 7.34 50.71 -32.51
CA VAL A 123 7.76 51.34 -33.78
C VAL A 123 7.35 50.47 -34.97
N SER A 124 7.49 49.16 -34.89
CA SER A 124 7.08 48.21 -35.93
C SER A 124 5.56 48.26 -36.17
N VAL A 125 4.76 48.35 -35.11
CA VAL A 125 3.29 48.52 -35.20
C VAL A 125 2.94 49.84 -35.90
N ILE A 126 3.57 50.96 -35.53
CA ILE A 126 3.31 52.27 -36.15
C ILE A 126 3.66 52.26 -37.66
N ARG A 127 4.77 51.60 -38.04
CA ARG A 127 5.17 51.43 -39.43
C ARG A 127 4.15 50.61 -40.23
N ALA A 128 3.68 49.48 -39.66
CA ALA A 128 2.67 48.66 -40.31
C ALA A 128 1.32 49.38 -40.42
N GLN A 129 0.92 50.18 -39.43
CA GLN A 129 -0.27 51.05 -39.53
C GLN A 129 -0.19 52.04 -40.67
N ALA A 130 0.97 52.66 -40.88
CA ALA A 130 1.18 53.56 -41.98
C ALA A 130 1.07 52.85 -43.35
N GLN A 131 1.54 51.60 -43.45
CA GLN A 131 1.39 50.78 -44.67
C GLN A 131 -0.08 50.45 -44.99
N VAL A 132 -0.88 50.11 -43.95
CA VAL A 132 -2.33 49.85 -44.06
C VAL A 132 -3.01 51.13 -44.61
N ALA A 133 -2.75 52.27 -43.98
CA ALA A 133 -3.33 53.60 -44.48
C ALA A 133 -2.97 53.92 -45.93
N GLN A 134 -1.72 53.66 -46.35
CA GLN A 134 -1.27 53.85 -47.73
C GLN A 134 -1.97 52.91 -48.73
N ALA A 135 -2.11 51.60 -48.34
CA ALA A 135 -2.79 50.63 -49.20
C ALA A 135 -4.29 50.90 -49.30
N GLU A 136 -4.92 51.32 -48.18
CA GLU A 136 -6.32 51.74 -48.15
C GLU A 136 -6.59 52.95 -49.09
N GLN A 137 -5.75 53.96 -48.97
CA GLN A 137 -5.84 55.10 -49.85
C GLN A 137 -5.69 54.70 -51.34
N SER A 138 -4.79 53.73 -51.64
CA SER A 138 -4.63 53.24 -53.04
C SER A 138 -5.88 52.50 -53.49
N LEU A 139 -6.52 51.67 -52.64
CA LEU A 139 -7.77 51.03 -53.01
C LEU A 139 -8.93 52.01 -53.23
N ILE A 140 -9.04 53.04 -52.36
CA ILE A 140 -10.04 54.12 -52.54
C ILE A 140 -9.86 54.84 -53.87
N ARG A 141 -8.62 55.16 -54.23
CA ARG A 141 -8.31 55.80 -55.51
C ARG A 141 -8.71 54.92 -56.68
N GLU A 142 -8.29 53.64 -56.73
CA GLU A 142 -8.64 52.72 -57.82
C GLU A 142 -10.14 52.51 -57.97
N LYS A 143 -10.88 52.46 -56.85
CA LYS A 143 -12.33 52.42 -56.86
C LYS A 143 -12.95 53.67 -57.43
N ALA A 144 -12.49 54.86 -56.99
CA ALA A 144 -12.99 56.13 -57.50
C ALA A 144 -12.72 56.30 -59.01
N GLU A 145 -11.52 55.96 -59.50
CA GLU A 145 -11.16 55.98 -60.93
C GLU A 145 -12.00 55.00 -61.75
N GLY A 146 -12.32 53.77 -61.16
CA GLY A 146 -13.22 52.82 -61.80
C GLY A 146 -14.65 53.35 -61.94
N GLU A 147 -15.15 54.04 -60.92
CA GLU A 147 -16.49 54.65 -60.88
C GLU A 147 -16.61 55.77 -61.94
N ILE A 148 -15.57 56.65 -62.07
CA ILE A 148 -15.50 57.68 -63.08
C ILE A 148 -15.50 57.02 -64.47
N ALA A 149 -14.63 56.03 -64.72
CA ALA A 149 -14.56 55.30 -65.99
C ALA A 149 -15.91 54.67 -66.37
N LYS A 150 -16.64 54.12 -65.39
CA LYS A 150 -17.99 53.55 -65.58
C LYS A 150 -18.98 54.66 -66.06
N LYS A 151 -18.97 55.81 -65.40
CA LYS A 151 -19.86 56.93 -65.71
C LYS A 151 -19.58 57.45 -67.09
N ASP A 152 -18.32 57.75 -67.46
CA ASP A 152 -17.91 58.22 -68.78
C ASP A 152 -18.32 57.21 -69.87
N TYR A 153 -18.18 55.92 -69.66
CA TYR A 153 -18.55 54.88 -70.60
C TYR A 153 -20.07 54.83 -70.88
N LEU A 154 -20.89 55.00 -69.84
CA LEU A 154 -22.34 55.10 -69.99
C LEU A 154 -22.82 56.36 -70.67
N GLU A 155 -22.22 57.53 -70.39
CA GLU A 155 -22.52 58.81 -71.04
C GLU A 155 -22.20 58.78 -72.52
N LEU A 156 -21.15 58.09 -72.97
CA LEU A 156 -20.75 57.95 -74.39
C LEU A 156 -21.56 56.92 -75.16
N GLY A 157 -22.54 56.21 -74.51
CA GLY A 157 -23.42 55.27 -75.22
C GLY A 157 -22.69 54.05 -75.82
N ARG A 158 -21.54 53.61 -75.25
CA ARG A 158 -20.67 52.58 -75.85
C ARG A 158 -20.99 51.12 -75.37
N GLY A 159 -22.20 50.91 -74.84
CA GLY A 159 -22.64 49.59 -74.34
C GLY A 159 -22.06 49.24 -72.92
N GLU A 160 -21.89 47.95 -72.55
CA GLU A 160 -21.33 47.54 -71.26
C GLU A 160 -19.79 47.70 -71.30
N PRO A 161 -19.22 48.37 -70.29
CA PRO A 161 -17.77 48.51 -70.19
C PRO A 161 -17.09 47.19 -69.84
N SER A 162 -15.93 46.93 -70.43
CA SER A 162 -15.14 45.72 -70.12
C SER A 162 -14.59 45.75 -68.66
N PRO A 163 -14.31 44.62 -68.07
CA PRO A 163 -13.68 44.55 -66.74
C PRO A 163 -12.39 45.38 -66.61
N LEU A 164 -11.61 45.47 -67.70
CA LEU A 164 -10.39 46.23 -67.71
C LEU A 164 -10.68 47.75 -67.77
N ALA A 165 -11.72 48.19 -68.55
CA ALA A 165 -12.18 49.55 -68.52
C ALA A 165 -12.68 50.03 -67.18
N LEU A 166 -13.34 49.11 -66.40
CA LEU A 166 -13.77 49.34 -65.01
C LEU A 166 -12.65 49.22 -63.98
N ARG A 167 -11.42 49.00 -64.43
CA ARG A 167 -10.24 48.85 -63.57
C ARG A 167 -10.40 47.76 -62.53
N LEU A 168 -11.24 46.70 -62.77
CA LEU A 168 -11.46 45.61 -61.81
C LEU A 168 -10.19 44.85 -61.41
N PRO A 169 -9.24 44.56 -62.37
CA PRO A 169 -7.96 43.92 -61.95
C PRO A 169 -7.10 44.84 -61.10
N GLN A 170 -7.11 46.18 -61.33
CA GLN A 170 -6.36 47.12 -60.48
C GLN A 170 -6.98 47.27 -59.11
N GLN A 171 -8.33 47.26 -58.99
CA GLN A 171 -9.04 47.23 -57.70
C GLN A 171 -8.74 45.92 -56.91
N ALA A 172 -8.75 44.79 -57.64
CA ALA A 172 -8.38 43.49 -57.00
C ALA A 172 -6.93 43.50 -56.53
N GLN A 173 -6.01 44.06 -57.30
CA GLN A 173 -4.61 44.20 -56.89
C GLN A 173 -4.46 45.12 -55.68
N ALA A 174 -5.15 46.25 -55.62
CA ALA A 174 -5.11 47.18 -54.49
C ALA A 174 -5.75 46.56 -53.23
N LEU A 175 -6.84 45.82 -53.42
CA LEU A 175 -7.45 45.03 -52.29
C LEU A 175 -6.49 44.01 -51.75
N ALA A 176 -5.82 43.22 -52.58
CA ALA A 176 -4.82 42.24 -52.14
C ALA A 176 -3.65 42.93 -51.42
N SER A 177 -3.22 44.12 -51.87
CA SER A 177 -2.19 44.90 -51.18
C SER A 177 -2.63 45.41 -49.81
N LEU A 178 -3.90 45.82 -49.69
CA LEU A 178 -4.49 46.18 -48.37
C LEU A 178 -4.51 44.97 -47.41
N GLN A 179 -4.99 43.85 -47.89
CA GLN A 179 -5.01 42.63 -47.09
C GLN A 179 -3.61 42.18 -46.62
N ALA A 180 -2.61 42.30 -47.45
CA ALA A 180 -1.22 42.05 -47.11
C ALA A 180 -0.71 42.98 -45.98
N ALA A 181 -1.02 44.30 -46.11
CA ALA A 181 -0.64 45.31 -45.11
C ALA A 181 -1.38 45.07 -43.77
N GLU A 182 -2.66 44.71 -43.82
CA GLU A 182 -3.42 44.32 -42.59
C GLU A 182 -2.82 43.10 -41.91
N ALA A 183 -2.39 42.08 -42.67
CA ALA A 183 -1.72 40.89 -42.13
C ALA A 183 -0.38 41.25 -41.46
N GLU A 184 0.40 42.17 -42.05
CA GLU A 184 1.65 42.65 -41.44
C GLU A 184 1.39 43.43 -40.15
N LEU A 185 0.35 44.26 -40.10
CA LEU A 185 -0.07 44.96 -38.87
C LEU A 185 -0.50 43.97 -37.79
N ALA A 186 -1.25 42.93 -38.16
CA ALA A 186 -1.63 41.87 -37.20
C ALA A 186 -0.40 41.15 -36.66
N SER A 187 0.59 40.85 -37.50
CA SER A 187 1.87 40.24 -37.10
C SER A 187 2.64 41.14 -36.11
N ALA A 188 2.79 42.44 -36.44
CA ALA A 188 3.47 43.42 -35.57
C ALA A 188 2.76 43.54 -34.17
N ASN A 189 1.43 43.58 -34.15
CA ASN A 189 0.66 43.62 -32.92
C ASN A 189 0.84 42.34 -32.10
N LEU A 190 0.91 41.17 -32.72
CA LEU A 190 1.16 39.89 -32.05
C LEU A 190 2.57 39.89 -31.43
N GLN A 191 3.59 40.37 -32.13
CA GLN A 191 4.96 40.49 -31.59
C GLN A 191 5.01 41.44 -30.39
N LEU A 192 4.32 42.58 -30.46
CA LEU A 192 4.18 43.51 -29.35
C LEU A 192 3.49 42.85 -28.13
N LYS A 193 2.41 42.12 -28.35
CA LYS A 193 1.72 41.39 -27.28
C LYS A 193 2.62 40.35 -26.63
N ARG A 194 3.50 39.70 -27.39
CA ARG A 194 4.47 38.69 -26.91
C ARG A 194 5.60 39.29 -26.08
N THR A 195 5.77 40.59 -26.03
CA THR A 195 6.70 41.25 -25.09
C THR A 195 6.24 41.12 -23.63
N GLU A 196 4.97 40.88 -23.41
CA GLU A 196 4.42 40.59 -22.09
C GLU A 196 4.30 39.06 -21.85
N VAL A 197 5.18 38.53 -21.02
CA VAL A 197 5.14 37.10 -20.62
C VAL A 197 4.16 36.94 -19.50
N ARG A 198 3.04 36.25 -19.77
CA ARG A 198 1.92 36.07 -18.84
C ARG A 198 1.78 34.64 -18.40
N SER A 199 1.27 34.44 -17.15
CA SER A 199 0.94 33.12 -16.67
C SER A 199 -0.32 32.55 -17.35
N PRO A 200 -0.27 31.32 -17.91
CA PRO A 200 -1.43 30.70 -18.54
C PRO A 200 -2.43 30.13 -17.54
N PHE A 201 -2.04 29.95 -16.30
CA PHE A 201 -2.86 29.38 -15.21
C PHE A 201 -2.54 30.03 -13.85
N THR A 202 -3.38 29.80 -12.87
CA THR A 202 -3.10 30.10 -11.46
C THR A 202 -2.23 29.00 -10.87
N GLY A 203 -1.14 29.39 -10.18
CA GLY A 203 -0.17 28.43 -9.67
C GLY A 203 0.93 29.06 -8.84
N ARG A 204 2.07 28.39 -8.83
CA ARG A 204 3.27 28.84 -8.12
C ARG A 204 4.51 28.78 -9.00
N VAL A 205 5.47 29.63 -8.65
CA VAL A 205 6.79 29.61 -9.28
C VAL A 205 7.65 28.54 -8.60
N LYS A 206 8.21 27.63 -9.41
CA LYS A 206 9.13 26.58 -8.93
C LYS A 206 10.57 27.07 -8.93
N THR A 207 10.99 27.69 -10.06
CA THR A 207 12.33 28.28 -10.22
C THR A 207 12.24 29.60 -10.98
N LYS A 208 13.12 30.53 -10.66
CA LYS A 208 13.30 31.80 -11.35
C LYS A 208 14.70 31.84 -11.99
N ASN A 209 14.81 31.95 -13.32
CA ASN A 209 16.06 31.91 -14.03
C ASN A 209 16.41 33.26 -14.72
N SER A 210 15.61 34.29 -14.52
CA SER A 210 15.77 35.58 -15.16
C SER A 210 15.46 36.75 -14.26
N ASP A 211 16.11 37.90 -14.50
CA ASP A 211 15.90 39.08 -13.69
C ASP A 211 15.89 40.34 -14.54
N ILE A 212 15.47 41.47 -13.93
CA ILE A 212 15.43 42.77 -14.59
C ILE A 212 16.81 43.15 -15.12
N GLY A 213 16.84 43.74 -16.34
CA GLY A 213 18.06 44.15 -16.98
C GLY A 213 18.75 43.09 -17.83
N GLN A 214 18.38 41.82 -17.68
CA GLN A 214 18.90 40.73 -18.53
C GLN A 214 18.35 40.80 -19.97
N PHE A 215 19.18 40.45 -20.94
CA PHE A 215 18.75 40.22 -22.31
C PHE A 215 18.31 38.74 -22.49
N VAL A 216 17.14 38.54 -23.07
CA VAL A 216 16.57 37.22 -23.35
C VAL A 216 16.31 37.05 -24.85
N SER A 217 16.39 35.80 -25.28
CA SER A 217 16.09 35.41 -26.67
C SER A 217 15.00 34.33 -26.68
N PRO A 218 14.25 34.18 -27.77
CA PRO A 218 13.24 33.16 -27.92
C PRO A 218 13.77 31.76 -27.57
N GLY A 219 12.96 30.95 -26.80
CA GLY A 219 13.31 29.60 -26.41
C GLY A 219 14.16 29.46 -25.15
N ARG A 220 14.71 30.55 -24.57
CA ARG A 220 15.45 30.49 -23.30
C ARG A 220 14.48 30.45 -22.13
N SER A 221 14.62 29.45 -21.22
CA SER A 221 13.78 29.36 -20.02
C SER A 221 14.01 30.56 -19.09
N LEU A 222 12.94 31.29 -18.80
CA LEU A 222 12.89 32.39 -17.83
C LEU A 222 12.67 31.90 -16.41
N GLY A 223 12.08 30.72 -16.26
CA GLY A 223 11.76 30.07 -15.02
C GLY A 223 10.79 28.93 -15.26
N ARG A 224 10.42 28.22 -14.17
CA ARG A 224 9.46 27.12 -14.21
C ARG A 224 8.30 27.41 -13.28
N ILE A 225 7.09 27.20 -13.77
CA ILE A 225 5.85 27.42 -13.04
C ILE A 225 4.99 26.17 -13.05
N PHE A 226 4.20 25.94 -12.01
CA PHE A 226 3.28 24.81 -11.94
C PHE A 226 1.90 25.24 -11.43
N SER A 227 0.89 24.52 -11.92
CA SER A 227 -0.50 24.74 -11.50
C SER A 227 -0.77 24.16 -10.11
N THR A 228 -1.52 24.90 -9.30
CA THR A 228 -2.00 24.46 -7.98
C THR A 228 -3.42 23.90 -7.99
N SER A 229 -4.03 23.75 -9.17
CA SER A 229 -5.41 23.25 -9.27
C SER A 229 -5.54 21.77 -8.97
N ILE A 230 -4.59 20.94 -9.44
CA ILE A 230 -4.59 19.50 -9.28
C ILE A 230 -3.16 19.03 -9.06
N VAL A 231 -2.99 18.16 -8.08
CA VAL A 231 -1.78 17.37 -7.87
C VAL A 231 -2.11 15.91 -8.14
N GLU A 232 -1.26 15.25 -8.90
CA GLU A 232 -1.34 13.83 -9.23
C GLU A 232 -0.32 13.05 -8.43
N VAL A 233 -0.71 11.86 -7.99
CA VAL A 233 0.20 10.88 -7.38
C VAL A 233 0.22 9.65 -8.26
N ARG A 234 1.41 9.28 -8.74
CA ARG A 234 1.60 8.06 -9.54
C ARG A 234 1.86 6.89 -8.60
N LEU A 235 0.93 5.94 -8.59
CA LEU A 235 0.90 4.80 -7.68
C LEU A 235 1.19 3.52 -8.46
N PRO A 236 2.35 2.88 -8.27
CA PRO A 236 2.66 1.60 -8.90
C PRO A 236 1.80 0.49 -8.28
N LEU A 237 1.16 -0.32 -9.12
CA LEU A 237 0.34 -1.46 -8.76
C LEU A 237 0.94 -2.72 -9.38
N SER A 238 1.18 -3.74 -8.57
CA SER A 238 1.58 -5.06 -9.01
C SER A 238 0.37 -5.86 -9.51
N ASP A 239 0.59 -6.99 -10.19
CA ASP A 239 -0.50 -7.90 -10.59
C ASP A 239 -1.31 -8.39 -9.38
N ARG A 240 -0.67 -8.60 -8.23
CA ARG A 240 -1.35 -8.96 -6.98
C ARG A 240 -2.26 -7.84 -6.50
N ASP A 241 -1.83 -6.59 -6.61
CA ASP A 241 -2.64 -5.43 -6.21
C ASP A 241 -3.83 -5.25 -7.16
N LEU A 242 -3.63 -5.46 -8.45
CA LEU A 242 -4.69 -5.42 -9.45
C LEU A 242 -5.74 -6.51 -9.22
N SER A 243 -5.36 -7.70 -8.74
CA SER A 243 -6.32 -8.76 -8.40
C SER A 243 -7.26 -8.38 -7.27
N LYS A 244 -6.81 -7.53 -6.34
CA LYS A 244 -7.61 -7.00 -5.22
C LYS A 244 -8.55 -5.87 -5.63
N MET A 245 -8.38 -5.32 -6.82
CA MET A 245 -9.16 -4.20 -7.37
C MET A 245 -9.77 -4.59 -8.71
N ASP A 246 -10.77 -3.85 -9.14
CA ASP A 246 -11.36 -4.04 -10.48
C ASP A 246 -10.92 -2.90 -11.40
N LEU A 247 -9.59 -2.78 -11.56
CA LEU A 247 -8.95 -1.76 -12.38
C LEU A 247 -8.33 -2.39 -13.63
N PRO A 248 -8.96 -2.23 -14.80
CA PRO A 248 -8.35 -2.64 -16.06
C PRO A 248 -7.19 -1.71 -16.46
N VAL A 249 -6.34 -2.21 -17.36
CA VAL A 249 -5.37 -1.37 -18.08
C VAL A 249 -6.11 -0.31 -18.88
N ALA A 250 -5.55 0.91 -18.95
CA ALA A 250 -6.17 2.07 -19.62
C ALA A 250 -7.55 2.45 -19.05
N TYR A 251 -7.77 2.20 -17.77
CA TYR A 251 -8.97 2.68 -17.09
C TYR A 251 -9.03 4.20 -17.08
N VAL A 252 -10.21 4.75 -17.35
CA VAL A 252 -10.52 6.15 -17.18
C VAL A 252 -11.87 6.26 -16.49
N ALA A 253 -11.92 6.94 -15.35
CA ALA A 253 -13.16 7.17 -14.64
C ALA A 253 -14.11 8.04 -15.47
N LYS A 254 -15.38 7.65 -15.57
CA LYS A 254 -16.40 8.42 -16.31
C LYS A 254 -16.62 9.81 -15.72
N ASN A 255 -16.56 9.89 -14.41
CA ASN A 255 -16.63 11.13 -13.64
C ASN A 255 -15.94 10.94 -12.29
N ARG A 256 -15.77 12.03 -11.52
CA ARG A 256 -15.12 11.99 -10.21
C ARG A 256 -15.93 11.19 -9.16
N ALA A 257 -17.24 11.11 -9.29
CA ALA A 257 -18.08 10.35 -8.35
C ALA A 257 -17.90 8.84 -8.52
N SER A 258 -17.63 8.36 -9.75
CA SER A 258 -17.37 6.94 -10.05
C SER A 258 -15.91 6.54 -9.92
N ALA A 259 -15.03 7.47 -9.59
CA ALA A 259 -13.60 7.21 -9.42
C ALA A 259 -13.35 6.55 -8.05
N ILE A 260 -12.33 5.68 -8.00
CA ILE A 260 -11.96 4.94 -6.80
C ILE A 260 -11.32 5.89 -5.78
N ASP A 261 -11.78 5.81 -4.54
CA ASP A 261 -11.24 6.60 -3.45
C ASP A 261 -9.84 6.12 -3.06
N VAL A 262 -8.96 7.08 -2.80
CA VAL A 262 -7.62 6.82 -2.28
C VAL A 262 -7.33 7.77 -1.12
N LYS A 263 -6.89 7.21 -0.03
CA LYS A 263 -6.41 7.95 1.14
C LYS A 263 -4.89 8.05 1.05
N LEU A 264 -4.40 9.28 0.97
CA LEU A 264 -2.98 9.57 0.91
C LEU A 264 -2.50 10.01 2.30
N SER A 265 -1.30 9.61 2.70
CA SER A 265 -0.72 10.06 3.95
C SER A 265 0.79 10.25 3.85
N ALA A 266 1.32 11.18 4.64
CA ALA A 266 2.76 11.37 4.82
C ALA A 266 3.07 11.92 6.22
N ILE A 267 4.30 11.73 6.66
CA ILE A 267 4.79 12.29 7.93
C ILE A 267 5.45 13.62 7.65
N ILE A 268 4.85 14.70 8.13
CA ILE A 268 5.38 16.06 7.99
C ILE A 268 5.50 16.68 9.39
N GLY A 269 6.70 17.13 9.73
CA GLY A 269 6.96 17.71 11.04
C GLY A 269 6.67 16.75 12.21
N GLY A 270 6.95 15.45 12.03
CA GLY A 270 6.73 14.41 13.04
C GLY A 270 5.26 13.99 13.24
N LYS A 271 4.34 14.52 12.43
CA LYS A 271 2.90 14.16 12.49
C LYS A 271 2.44 13.59 11.16
N ARG A 272 1.63 12.53 11.19
CA ARG A 272 0.99 11.98 10.00
C ARG A 272 -0.10 12.92 9.52
N ARG A 273 -0.08 13.25 8.23
CA ARG A 273 -1.06 14.09 7.55
C ARG A 273 -1.79 13.26 6.50
N TYR A 274 -3.04 13.56 6.27
CA TYR A 274 -3.90 12.82 5.36
C TYR A 274 -4.49 13.74 4.31
N TRP A 275 -4.60 13.23 3.07
CA TRP A 275 -5.30 13.88 1.96
C TRP A 275 -6.21 12.86 1.32
N SER A 276 -7.35 13.31 0.83
CA SER A 276 -8.29 12.51 0.07
C SER A 276 -8.07 12.74 -1.42
N GLY A 277 -7.83 11.67 -2.15
CA GLY A 277 -7.68 11.67 -3.60
C GLY A 277 -8.64 10.68 -4.26
N LYS A 278 -8.64 10.69 -5.61
CA LYS A 278 -9.39 9.72 -6.41
C LYS A 278 -8.55 9.23 -7.57
N ILE A 279 -8.59 7.92 -7.83
CA ILE A 279 -7.94 7.35 -9.01
C ILE A 279 -8.80 7.67 -10.22
N MET A 280 -8.32 8.57 -11.05
CA MET A 280 -9.03 9.02 -12.26
C MET A 280 -8.69 8.16 -13.47
N ARG A 281 -7.49 7.60 -13.55
CA ARG A 281 -7.03 6.79 -14.67
C ARG A 281 -5.89 5.85 -14.25
N THR A 282 -5.67 4.83 -15.08
CA THR A 282 -4.44 4.03 -15.07
C THR A 282 -3.61 4.34 -16.32
N ALA A 283 -2.32 4.06 -16.26
CA ALA A 283 -1.46 4.11 -17.41
C ALA A 283 -1.94 3.11 -18.48
N SER A 284 -1.67 3.43 -19.75
CA SER A 284 -2.03 2.56 -20.89
C SER A 284 -1.06 1.40 -21.10
N THR A 285 0.09 1.44 -20.43
CA THR A 285 1.18 0.48 -20.57
C THR A 285 1.77 0.13 -19.23
N TYR A 286 2.25 -1.11 -19.10
CA TYR A 286 3.07 -1.52 -17.97
C TYR A 286 4.46 -0.91 -18.07
N ASP A 287 5.02 -0.54 -16.95
CA ASP A 287 6.44 -0.21 -16.86
C ASP A 287 7.27 -1.48 -17.00
N THR A 288 8.17 -1.53 -17.98
CA THR A 288 8.94 -2.73 -18.31
C THR A 288 10.02 -3.07 -17.29
N GLN A 289 10.46 -2.11 -16.49
CA GLN A 289 11.49 -2.31 -15.47
C GLN A 289 10.90 -2.85 -14.17
N THR A 290 9.79 -2.24 -13.73
CA THR A 290 9.13 -2.59 -12.47
C THR A 290 8.00 -3.60 -12.63
N ARG A 291 7.53 -3.85 -13.87
CA ARG A 291 6.36 -4.67 -14.19
C ARG A 291 5.08 -4.21 -13.48
N ALA A 292 5.02 -2.93 -13.14
CA ALA A 292 3.88 -2.33 -12.47
C ALA A 292 3.00 -1.56 -13.46
N LEU A 293 1.70 -1.56 -13.21
CA LEU A 293 0.75 -0.65 -13.83
C LEU A 293 0.61 0.58 -12.93
N PHE A 294 0.76 1.78 -13.48
CA PHE A 294 0.59 2.99 -12.67
C PHE A 294 -0.87 3.43 -12.63
N ALA A 295 -1.44 3.51 -11.43
CA ALA A 295 -2.66 4.27 -11.19
C ALA A 295 -2.32 5.74 -10.91
N ILE A 296 -3.13 6.66 -11.42
CA ILE A 296 -2.96 8.10 -11.23
C ILE A 296 -4.10 8.60 -10.34
N ALA A 297 -3.72 8.93 -9.10
CA ALA A 297 -4.62 9.53 -8.13
C ALA A 297 -4.53 11.05 -8.22
N GLU A 298 -5.67 11.76 -8.21
CA GLU A 298 -5.77 13.19 -8.29
C GLU A 298 -6.34 13.79 -6.99
N VAL A 299 -5.65 14.80 -6.48
CA VAL A 299 -6.11 15.66 -5.40
C VAL A 299 -6.40 17.04 -5.99
N VAL A 300 -7.66 17.47 -5.92
CA VAL A 300 -8.10 18.78 -6.42
C VAL A 300 -7.90 19.82 -5.35
N ASP A 301 -7.46 21.02 -5.76
CA ASP A 301 -7.21 22.16 -4.89
C ASP A 301 -6.35 21.81 -3.66
N PRO A 302 -5.19 21.17 -3.84
CA PRO A 302 -4.35 20.65 -2.75
C PRO A 302 -3.82 21.72 -1.79
N TYR A 303 -3.97 23.01 -2.14
CA TYR A 303 -3.57 24.16 -1.33
C TYR A 303 -4.76 24.84 -0.63
N GLY A 304 -5.99 24.44 -0.95
CA GLY A 304 -7.23 24.96 -0.38
C GLY A 304 -8.09 23.82 0.20
N LEU A 305 -9.22 23.53 -0.45
CA LEU A 305 -10.19 22.51 0.02
C LEU A 305 -9.61 21.08 0.07
N GLY A 306 -8.66 20.76 -0.79
CA GLY A 306 -7.96 19.48 -0.82
C GLY A 306 -6.73 19.41 0.07
N ALA A 307 -6.45 20.43 0.88
CA ALA A 307 -5.41 20.37 1.90
C ALA A 307 -5.78 19.40 3.03
N SER A 308 -4.79 18.96 3.79
CA SER A 308 -5.05 18.11 4.97
C SER A 308 -5.92 18.84 6.00
N GLU A 309 -6.51 18.10 6.93
CA GLU A 309 -7.37 18.63 8.01
C GLU A 309 -6.76 19.82 8.78
N ASN A 310 -5.44 19.95 8.80
CA ASN A 310 -4.72 21.04 9.45
C ASN A 310 -4.16 22.07 8.44
N GLY A 311 -4.69 22.12 7.22
CA GLY A 311 -4.30 23.10 6.20
C GLY A 311 -2.92 22.87 5.56
N TYR A 312 -2.31 21.68 5.72
CA TYR A 312 -1.05 21.37 5.03
C TYR A 312 -1.35 20.97 3.58
N PRO A 313 -0.74 21.66 2.59
CA PRO A 313 -0.93 21.31 1.20
C PRO A 313 -0.23 20.01 0.82
N LEU A 314 -0.79 19.30 -0.16
CA LEU A 314 -0.07 18.23 -0.84
C LEU A 314 0.89 18.85 -1.85
N ALA A 315 2.10 19.17 -1.39
CA ALA A 315 3.10 19.85 -2.21
C ALA A 315 3.76 18.87 -3.22
N PRO A 316 4.04 19.33 -4.46
CA PRO A 316 4.83 18.57 -5.41
C PRO A 316 6.20 18.18 -4.86
N GLY A 317 6.64 16.93 -5.14
CA GLY A 317 7.89 16.37 -4.63
C GLY A 317 7.71 15.60 -3.31
N LEU A 318 6.55 15.65 -2.67
CA LEU A 318 6.28 14.89 -1.47
C LEU A 318 6.03 13.41 -1.81
N PHE A 319 6.71 12.49 -1.12
CA PHE A 319 6.38 11.07 -1.14
C PHE A 319 5.26 10.78 -0.16
N VAL A 320 4.25 10.05 -0.62
CA VAL A 320 3.06 9.72 0.16
C VAL A 320 2.79 8.23 0.12
N ASP A 321 2.34 7.69 1.25
CA ASP A 321 1.70 6.39 1.34
C ASP A 321 0.26 6.52 0.81
N ALA A 322 -0.21 5.54 0.07
CA ALA A 322 -1.54 5.49 -0.49
C ALA A 322 -2.27 4.21 -0.07
N GLU A 323 -3.46 4.37 0.47
CA GLU A 323 -4.41 3.30 0.77
C GLU A 323 -5.57 3.42 -0.23
N ILE A 324 -5.69 2.43 -1.12
CA ILE A 324 -6.68 2.41 -2.19
C ILE A 324 -7.78 1.43 -1.82
N ALA A 325 -9.03 1.87 -1.90
CA ALA A 325 -10.19 1.02 -1.71
C ALA A 325 -10.28 -0.04 -2.81
N GLY A 326 -10.23 -1.31 -2.42
CA GLY A 326 -10.34 -2.46 -3.31
C GLY A 326 -11.75 -3.02 -3.39
N LYS A 327 -11.86 -4.27 -3.88
CA LYS A 327 -13.12 -5.01 -3.98
C LYS A 327 -13.73 -5.27 -2.62
N VAL A 328 -15.04 -5.22 -2.56
CA VAL A 328 -15.81 -5.67 -1.39
C VAL A 328 -16.16 -7.15 -1.60
N TYR A 329 -15.82 -7.96 -0.62
CA TYR A 329 -16.23 -9.37 -0.54
C TYR A 329 -17.20 -9.51 0.61
N GLN A 330 -18.33 -10.14 0.32
CA GLN A 330 -19.38 -10.42 1.30
C GLN A 330 -19.20 -11.86 1.80
N GLU A 331 -19.56 -12.07 3.08
CA GLU A 331 -19.61 -13.39 3.71
C GLU A 331 -18.28 -14.17 3.57
N VAL A 332 -17.16 -13.52 3.87
CA VAL A 332 -15.83 -14.16 3.89
C VAL A 332 -15.40 -14.46 5.31
N ILE A 333 -14.64 -15.53 5.48
CA ILE A 333 -14.08 -15.89 6.80
C ILE A 333 -12.87 -15.02 7.12
N VAL A 334 -12.92 -14.37 8.25
CA VAL A 334 -11.82 -13.54 8.79
C VAL A 334 -11.23 -14.20 10.02
N LEU A 335 -9.91 -14.31 10.01
CA LEU A 335 -9.12 -14.88 11.11
C LEU A 335 -8.01 -13.90 11.50
N PRO A 336 -7.58 -13.86 12.77
CA PRO A 336 -6.31 -13.25 13.12
C PRO A 336 -5.16 -13.87 12.30
N ARG A 337 -4.19 -13.06 11.89
CA ARG A 337 -3.06 -13.51 11.03
C ARG A 337 -2.33 -14.73 11.60
N ASP A 338 -2.23 -14.81 12.94
CA ASP A 338 -1.58 -15.89 13.65
C ASP A 338 -2.29 -17.25 13.48
N GLY A 339 -3.54 -17.27 13.04
CA GLY A 339 -4.28 -18.50 12.71
C GLY A 339 -3.85 -19.14 11.40
N LEU A 340 -3.29 -18.36 10.47
CA LEU A 340 -2.84 -18.87 9.17
C LEU A 340 -1.39 -19.33 9.25
N ARG A 341 -1.17 -20.62 8.96
CA ARG A 341 0.15 -21.27 8.94
C ARG A 341 0.79 -21.18 7.55
N PRO A 342 2.11 -21.46 7.43
CA PRO A 342 2.74 -21.71 6.15
C PRO A 342 1.97 -22.75 5.34
N ASP A 343 2.10 -22.73 4.01
CA ASP A 343 1.39 -23.61 3.07
C ASP A 343 -0.14 -23.46 3.04
N ASN A 344 -0.66 -22.30 3.51
CA ASN A 344 -2.09 -22.01 3.61
C ASN A 344 -2.86 -23.08 4.43
N GLU A 345 -2.32 -23.44 5.58
CA GLU A 345 -2.95 -24.36 6.51
C GLU A 345 -3.50 -23.61 7.72
N VAL A 346 -4.61 -24.10 8.26
CA VAL A 346 -5.18 -23.71 9.55
C VAL A 346 -5.36 -24.93 10.44
N TYR A 347 -5.24 -24.73 11.75
CA TYR A 347 -5.43 -25.78 12.74
C TYR A 347 -6.73 -25.51 13.48
N ILE A 348 -7.72 -26.38 13.28
CA ILE A 348 -9.05 -26.27 13.86
C ILE A 348 -9.15 -27.23 15.05
N VAL A 349 -9.69 -26.75 16.17
CA VAL A 349 -9.90 -27.58 17.36
C VAL A 349 -11.38 -27.92 17.50
N ASN A 350 -11.68 -29.23 17.56
CA ASN A 350 -13.05 -29.69 17.81
C ASN A 350 -13.37 -29.72 19.31
N ASN A 351 -14.65 -29.93 19.66
CA ASN A 351 -15.15 -29.96 21.04
C ASN A 351 -14.50 -31.08 21.94
N LYS A 352 -13.73 -32.00 21.35
CA LYS A 352 -12.97 -33.04 22.06
C LYS A 352 -11.50 -32.67 22.25
N GLY A 353 -11.09 -31.47 21.85
CA GLY A 353 -9.71 -31.00 21.92
C GLY A 353 -8.80 -31.65 20.87
N LYS A 354 -9.34 -32.29 19.84
CA LYS A 354 -8.55 -32.84 18.75
C LYS A 354 -8.40 -31.79 17.67
N THR A 355 -7.21 -31.73 17.08
CA THR A 355 -6.89 -30.79 16.00
C THR A 355 -7.11 -31.44 14.64
N ASP A 356 -7.71 -30.68 13.75
CA ASP A 356 -7.84 -30.96 12.34
C ASP A 356 -6.99 -29.95 11.56
N ILE A 357 -6.16 -30.44 10.62
CA ILE A 357 -5.33 -29.58 9.74
C ILE A 357 -6.07 -29.46 8.43
N ARG A 358 -6.44 -28.23 8.06
CA ARG A 358 -7.08 -27.96 6.78
C ARG A 358 -6.28 -26.99 5.92
N LYS A 359 -6.24 -27.27 4.64
CA LYS A 359 -5.81 -26.30 3.65
C LYS A 359 -6.96 -25.35 3.37
N VAL A 360 -6.63 -24.06 3.30
CA VAL A 360 -7.59 -22.96 3.10
C VAL A 360 -7.27 -22.19 1.84
N ASP A 361 -8.31 -21.65 1.24
CA ASP A 361 -8.18 -20.73 0.11
C ASP A 361 -8.07 -19.30 0.64
N VAL A 362 -6.85 -18.75 0.56
CA VAL A 362 -6.53 -17.43 1.11
C VAL A 362 -6.77 -16.37 0.06
N LEU A 363 -7.74 -15.51 0.29
CA LEU A 363 -8.02 -14.35 -0.55
C LEU A 363 -6.98 -13.25 -0.34
N ASP A 364 -6.73 -12.89 0.92
CA ASP A 364 -5.74 -11.89 1.33
C ASP A 364 -5.22 -12.15 2.74
N SER A 365 -4.04 -11.62 3.00
CA SER A 365 -3.44 -11.70 4.33
C SER A 365 -2.50 -10.52 4.55
N ASP A 366 -2.70 -9.80 5.64
CA ASP A 366 -1.86 -8.70 6.10
C ASP A 366 -1.19 -9.04 7.45
N SER A 367 -0.68 -8.05 8.19
CA SER A 367 -0.03 -8.23 9.49
C SER A 367 -1.01 -8.53 10.63
N GLU A 368 -2.30 -8.23 10.47
CA GLU A 368 -3.30 -8.32 11.54
C GLU A 368 -4.28 -9.46 11.31
N ARG A 369 -4.66 -9.70 10.04
CA ARG A 369 -5.72 -10.65 9.67
C ARG A 369 -5.39 -11.46 8.43
N ALA A 370 -6.07 -12.59 8.29
CA ALA A 370 -6.15 -13.39 7.08
C ALA A 370 -7.62 -13.51 6.67
N VAL A 371 -7.89 -13.33 5.39
CA VAL A 371 -9.23 -13.41 4.79
C VAL A 371 -9.28 -14.64 3.90
N LEU A 372 -10.23 -15.52 4.16
CA LEU A 372 -10.36 -16.81 3.48
C LEU A 372 -11.64 -16.85 2.64
N LEU A 373 -11.54 -17.43 1.45
CA LEU A 373 -12.70 -17.77 0.60
C LEU A 373 -13.35 -19.10 0.98
N GLY A 374 -12.63 -19.95 1.71
CA GLY A 374 -13.15 -21.26 2.11
C GLY A 374 -12.14 -22.12 2.84
N GLY A 375 -12.60 -23.29 3.32
CA GLY A 375 -11.79 -24.25 4.06
C GLY A 375 -12.01 -24.21 5.57
N VAL A 376 -12.69 -23.19 6.08
CA VAL A 376 -13.13 -23.04 7.48
C VAL A 376 -14.58 -22.59 7.46
N ASP A 377 -15.39 -23.14 8.36
CA ASP A 377 -16.79 -22.74 8.53
C ASP A 377 -16.92 -21.68 9.64
N GLU A 378 -18.00 -20.89 9.59
CA GLU A 378 -18.29 -19.92 10.64
C GLU A 378 -18.42 -20.60 12.01
N GLY A 379 -17.80 -20.01 13.03
CA GLY A 379 -17.84 -20.52 14.40
C GLY A 379 -16.89 -21.67 14.67
N GLU A 380 -16.10 -22.13 13.71
CA GLU A 380 -15.03 -23.08 13.97
C GLU A 380 -13.89 -22.42 14.77
N LEU A 381 -13.31 -23.18 15.70
CA LEU A 381 -12.28 -22.68 16.60
C LEU A 381 -10.89 -22.91 16.01
N VAL A 382 -10.20 -21.82 15.67
CA VAL A 382 -8.88 -21.81 15.02
C VAL A 382 -7.77 -21.55 16.04
N VAL A 383 -6.71 -22.34 16.01
CA VAL A 383 -5.53 -22.20 16.88
C VAL A 383 -4.65 -21.03 16.40
N LEU A 384 -4.41 -20.09 17.28
CA LEU A 384 -3.56 -18.93 17.04
C LEU A 384 -2.12 -19.12 17.55
N SER A 385 -1.94 -19.83 18.68
CA SER A 385 -0.61 -20.10 19.25
C SER A 385 0.31 -20.79 18.29
N PRO A 386 1.59 -20.38 18.17
CA PRO A 386 2.58 -21.08 17.35
C PRO A 386 2.74 -22.52 17.87
N MET A 387 2.58 -23.49 16.98
CA MET A 387 2.64 -24.90 17.31
C MET A 387 3.36 -25.69 16.23
N GLU A 388 4.28 -26.56 16.63
CA GLU A 388 4.93 -27.47 15.70
C GLU A 388 3.94 -28.53 15.16
N ARG A 389 4.04 -28.87 13.89
CA ARG A 389 3.19 -29.89 13.24
C ARG A 389 3.22 -31.24 13.95
N SER A 390 4.34 -31.58 14.60
CA SER A 390 4.51 -32.79 15.41
C SER A 390 3.58 -32.87 16.63
N ARG A 391 3.13 -31.73 17.13
CA ARG A 391 2.27 -31.62 18.32
C ARG A 391 0.77 -31.60 18.01
N VAL A 392 0.42 -31.55 16.72
CA VAL A 392 -1.00 -31.50 16.29
C VAL A 392 -1.78 -32.76 16.70
N SER A 393 -1.12 -33.90 16.87
CA SER A 393 -1.75 -35.14 17.37
C SER A 393 -2.05 -35.14 18.88
N MET A 394 -1.58 -34.13 19.61
CA MET A 394 -1.86 -33.98 21.04
C MET A 394 -3.29 -33.47 21.27
N THR A 395 -3.81 -33.74 22.45
CA THR A 395 -5.10 -33.17 22.86
C THR A 395 -4.87 -31.75 23.37
N LEU A 396 -5.57 -30.78 22.77
CA LEU A 396 -5.42 -29.37 23.06
C LEU A 396 -6.50 -28.91 24.05
N ARG A 397 -6.10 -27.98 24.92
CA ARG A 397 -7.00 -27.13 25.68
C ARG A 397 -6.99 -25.74 25.01
N ALA A 398 -8.12 -25.35 24.46
CA ALA A 398 -8.24 -24.04 23.79
C ALA A 398 -8.67 -22.97 24.80
N LEU A 399 -7.90 -21.90 24.84
CA LEU A 399 -8.12 -20.71 25.63
C LEU A 399 -8.49 -19.55 24.70
N ASP A 400 -9.37 -18.68 25.14
CA ASP A 400 -9.77 -17.49 24.41
C ASP A 400 -8.58 -16.52 24.28
N VAL A 401 -8.29 -16.05 23.06
CA VAL A 401 -7.21 -15.09 22.81
C VAL A 401 -7.43 -13.77 23.53
N ASN A 402 -8.69 -13.33 23.65
CA ASN A 402 -9.06 -12.06 24.28
C ASN A 402 -9.13 -12.16 25.81
N ASN A 403 -9.35 -13.37 26.35
CA ASN A 403 -9.39 -13.64 27.79
C ASN A 403 -8.82 -15.04 28.08
N PRO A 404 -7.50 -15.19 28.27
CA PRO A 404 -6.84 -16.47 28.47
C PRO A 404 -7.31 -17.27 29.69
N ASP A 405 -8.01 -16.66 30.62
CA ASP A 405 -8.63 -17.35 31.75
C ASP A 405 -9.95 -18.08 31.37
N ASN A 406 -10.52 -17.71 30.20
CA ASN A 406 -11.69 -18.36 29.65
C ASN A 406 -11.30 -19.57 28.79
N ILE A 407 -11.81 -20.75 29.19
CA ILE A 407 -11.55 -22.02 28.52
C ILE A 407 -12.66 -22.25 27.49
N LEU A 408 -12.31 -22.18 26.20
CA LEU A 408 -13.25 -22.44 25.10
C LEU A 408 -13.47 -23.92 24.89
N VAL A 409 -12.40 -24.73 24.99
CA VAL A 409 -12.47 -26.20 24.92
C VAL A 409 -11.60 -26.82 26.00
N ASP A 410 -12.22 -27.60 26.90
CA ASP A 410 -11.53 -28.47 27.88
C ASP A 410 -11.74 -29.94 27.46
N PRO A 411 -10.71 -30.61 26.98
CA PRO A 411 -10.83 -31.98 26.49
C PRO A 411 -11.25 -32.93 27.60
N PRO A 412 -12.10 -33.95 27.31
CA PRO A 412 -12.59 -34.88 28.31
C PRO A 412 -11.41 -35.66 28.92
N LYS A 413 -11.38 -35.72 30.27
CA LYS A 413 -10.37 -36.49 31.00
C LYS A 413 -10.45 -37.96 30.59
N PRO A 414 -9.31 -38.65 30.35
CA PRO A 414 -9.30 -40.07 30.04
C PRO A 414 -9.94 -40.92 31.15
N ASP A 415 -10.57 -42.05 30.81
CA ASP A 415 -11.29 -42.89 31.76
C ASP A 415 -10.44 -43.41 32.92
N TRP A 416 -9.13 -43.60 32.70
CA TRP A 416 -8.20 -43.96 33.76
C TRP A 416 -8.03 -42.85 34.81
N MET A 417 -8.12 -41.57 34.40
CA MET A 417 -8.01 -40.43 35.31
C MET A 417 -9.30 -40.22 36.11
N LYS A 418 -10.46 -40.43 35.48
CA LYS A 418 -11.76 -40.43 36.16
C LYS A 418 -11.82 -41.50 37.23
N LYS A 419 -11.30 -42.74 36.95
CA LYS A 419 -11.19 -43.83 37.91
C LYS A 419 -10.25 -43.50 39.07
N LEU A 420 -9.16 -42.75 38.83
CA LEU A 420 -8.23 -42.35 39.89
C LEU A 420 -8.80 -41.25 40.77
N GLU A 421 -9.56 -40.32 40.23
CA GLU A 421 -10.26 -39.29 41.00
C GLU A 421 -11.37 -39.91 41.87
N ALA A 422 -12.17 -40.80 41.32
CA ALA A 422 -13.17 -41.54 42.07
C ALA A 422 -12.57 -42.35 43.24
N ASN A 423 -11.45 -43.08 43.01
CA ASN A 423 -10.73 -43.80 44.08
C ASN A 423 -10.10 -42.88 45.13
N LYS A 424 -9.74 -41.64 44.79
CA LYS A 424 -9.24 -40.65 45.77
C LYS A 424 -10.37 -40.09 46.63
N GLU A 425 -11.53 -39.85 46.04
CA GLU A 425 -12.72 -39.41 46.79
C GLU A 425 -13.22 -40.46 47.77
N ASP A 426 -13.26 -41.74 47.36
CA ASP A 426 -13.62 -42.84 48.26
C ASP A 426 -12.65 -43.02 49.43
N LYS A 427 -11.33 -42.95 49.16
CA LYS A 427 -10.32 -42.98 50.22
C LYS A 427 -10.41 -41.77 51.15
N SER A 428 -10.76 -40.59 50.65
CA SER A 428 -10.92 -39.40 51.47
C SER A 428 -12.18 -39.47 52.35
N LYS A 429 -13.26 -40.09 51.85
CA LYS A 429 -14.47 -40.33 52.60
C LYS A 429 -14.25 -41.40 53.72
N GLU A 430 -13.50 -42.46 53.40
CA GLU A 430 -13.12 -43.51 54.39
C GLU A 430 -12.22 -42.97 55.51
N THR A 431 -11.27 -42.09 55.15
CA THR A 431 -10.37 -41.44 56.13
C THR A 431 -11.12 -40.44 57.02
N LYS A 432 -12.11 -39.72 56.47
CA LYS A 432 -12.98 -38.85 57.26
C LYS A 432 -13.94 -39.58 58.14
N SER A 433 -14.45 -40.75 57.71
CA SER A 433 -15.33 -41.63 58.56
C SER A 433 -14.55 -42.27 59.70
N LYS A 434 -13.32 -42.73 59.44
CA LYS A 434 -12.43 -43.30 60.51
C LYS A 434 -11.98 -42.26 61.54
N LYS A 435 -11.78 -40.98 61.14
CA LYS A 435 -11.50 -39.86 62.05
C LYS A 435 -12.74 -39.46 62.89
N LYS A 436 -13.94 -39.60 62.35
CA LYS A 436 -15.18 -39.26 63.07
C LYS A 436 -15.55 -40.30 64.11
N ASN A 437 -15.23 -41.60 63.87
CA ASN A 437 -15.43 -42.67 64.84
C ASN A 437 -14.38 -42.68 65.95
N LYS A 438 -13.16 -42.19 65.74
CA LYS A 438 -12.11 -42.08 66.77
C LYS A 438 -12.27 -40.86 67.70
N LYS A 439 -13.23 -39.97 67.45
CA LYS A 439 -13.59 -38.86 68.35
C LYS A 439 -14.86 -39.09 69.17
N LYS A 440 -15.50 -40.28 69.02
CA LYS A 440 -16.71 -40.64 69.74
C LYS A 440 -16.45 -41.82 70.70
N SER A 441 -15.25 -42.31 70.82
CA SER A 441 -14.74 -43.25 71.84
C SER A 441 -13.69 -42.50 72.76
#